data_b62772a915a9b56b1064e594a8eea6f2
#
_entry.id   b62772a915a9b56b1064e594a8eea6f2
#
_cell.length_a   1.000
_cell.length_b   1.000
_cell.length_c   1.000
_cell.angle_alpha   90.00
_cell.angle_beta   90.00
_cell.angle_gamma   90.00
#
_symmetry.space_group_name_H-M   'P 1'
#
loop_
_entity.id
_entity.type
_entity.pdbx_description
1 polymer ?
#
loop_
_entity_poly.entity_id
_entity_poly.type
_entity_poly.pdbx_seq_one_letter_code
_entity_poly.pdbx_strand_id
1 'polypeptide(L)' 'MEFYQLWIEGNTHFYRDLNNALRMGELILREMFPDDVEQEEVIDYWWDNWIAFEGTRKVMWVSKE' A
#
# COMPACT_ATOMS: atom_id res chain seq x y z
N MET A 1 -2.72 -22.35 -3.66
CA MET A 1 -2.91 -21.11 -4.41
C MET A 1 -2.46 -19.92 -3.57
N GLU A 2 -1.67 -19.03 -4.12
CA GLU A 2 -1.16 -17.90 -3.38
C GLU A 2 -2.08 -16.70 -3.52
N PHE A 3 -2.23 -15.96 -2.43
CA PHE A 3 -2.98 -14.73 -2.41
C PHE A 3 -2.12 -13.63 -1.79
N TYR A 4 -2.43 -12.39 -2.17
CA TYR A 4 -1.85 -11.22 -1.55
C TYR A 4 -2.98 -10.47 -0.84
N GLN A 5 -2.75 -10.13 0.42
CA GLN A 5 -3.73 -9.47 1.24
C GLN A 5 -3.33 -8.03 1.44
N LEU A 6 -4.16 -7.11 0.99
CA LEU A 6 -3.95 -5.66 1.19
C LEU A 6 -4.72 -5.23 2.42
N TRP A 7 -4.00 -4.70 3.40
CA TRP A 7 -4.55 -4.24 4.67
C TRP A 7 -4.61 -2.72 4.70
N ILE A 8 -5.81 -2.16 4.93
CA ILE A 8 -6.04 -0.72 4.99
C ILE A 8 -6.98 -0.45 6.15
N GLU A 9 -6.48 0.18 7.22
CA GLU A 9 -7.31 0.66 8.35
C GLU A 9 -8.46 -0.28 8.77
N GLY A 10 -8.12 -1.53 9.06
CA GLY A 10 -9.10 -2.50 9.53
C GLY A 10 -9.86 -3.23 8.44
N ASN A 11 -9.63 -2.89 7.19
CA ASN A 11 -10.20 -3.59 6.05
C ASN A 11 -9.15 -4.39 5.33
N THR A 12 -9.54 -5.50 4.74
CA THR A 12 -8.64 -6.32 3.95
C THR A 12 -9.25 -6.63 2.60
N HIS A 13 -8.40 -6.66 1.58
CA HIS A 13 -8.80 -7.02 0.22
C HIS A 13 -7.83 -8.06 -0.30
N PHE A 14 -8.35 -9.03 -1.04
CA PHE A 14 -7.53 -10.13 -1.54
C PHE A 14 -7.26 -9.95 -3.04
N TYR A 15 -6.03 -10.21 -3.43
CA TYR A 15 -5.59 -10.14 -4.82
C TYR A 15 -4.78 -11.38 -5.16
N ARG A 16 -4.90 -11.86 -6.38
CA ARG A 16 -4.07 -12.96 -6.88
C ARG A 16 -2.76 -12.46 -7.46
N ASP A 17 -2.74 -11.21 -7.86
CA ASP A 17 -1.58 -10.57 -8.51
C ASP A 17 -1.04 -9.47 -7.62
N LEU A 18 0.23 -9.57 -7.25
CA LEU A 18 0.89 -8.59 -6.41
C LEU A 18 0.85 -7.19 -7.03
N ASN A 19 1.05 -7.09 -8.35
CA ASN A 19 0.99 -5.81 -9.04
C ASN A 19 -0.37 -5.12 -8.83
N ASN A 20 -1.44 -5.87 -8.88
CA ASN A 20 -2.77 -5.31 -8.67
C ASN A 20 -2.96 -4.82 -7.23
N ALA A 21 -2.44 -5.56 -6.27
CA ALA A 21 -2.49 -5.14 -4.88
C ALA A 21 -1.71 -3.84 -4.65
N LEU A 22 -0.49 -3.79 -5.17
CA LEU A 22 0.35 -2.60 -5.01
C LEU A 22 -0.20 -1.40 -5.77
N ARG A 23 -0.77 -1.63 -6.93
CA ARG A 23 -1.37 -0.55 -7.73
C ARG A 23 -2.58 0.05 -7.03
N MET A 24 -3.42 -0.78 -6.43
CA MET A 24 -4.55 -0.30 -5.67
C MET A 24 -4.06 0.52 -4.45
N GLY A 25 -3.03 0.01 -3.77
CA GLY A 25 -2.42 0.74 -2.66
C GLY A 25 -1.88 2.10 -3.09
N GLU A 26 -1.23 2.16 -4.24
CA GLU A 26 -0.73 3.42 -4.78
C GLU A 26 -1.85 4.43 -4.99
N LEU A 27 -2.98 4.01 -5.56
CA LEU A 27 -4.11 4.92 -5.77
C LEU A 27 -4.62 5.49 -4.45
N ILE A 28 -4.67 4.66 -3.42
CA ILE A 28 -5.10 5.10 -2.09
C ILE A 28 -4.08 6.08 -1.49
N LEU A 29 -2.79 5.79 -1.64
CA LEU A 29 -1.75 6.67 -1.14
C LEU A 29 -1.75 8.04 -1.82
N ARG A 30 -2.08 8.08 -3.10
CA ARG A 30 -2.19 9.36 -3.82
C ARG A 30 -3.30 10.23 -3.26
N GLU A 31 -4.35 9.64 -2.73
CA GLU A 31 -5.41 10.39 -2.07
C GLU A 31 -5.04 10.79 -0.65
N MET A 32 -4.31 9.92 0.06
CA MET A 32 -3.93 10.18 1.45
C MET A 32 -2.85 11.24 1.58
N PHE A 33 -1.96 11.34 0.60
CA PHE A 33 -0.81 12.25 0.65
C PHE A 33 -0.90 13.27 -0.48
N PRO A 34 -1.47 14.45 -0.21
CA PRO A 34 -1.66 15.46 -1.26
C PRO A 34 -0.39 16.21 -1.64
N ASP A 35 0.65 16.20 -0.79
CA ASP A 35 1.93 16.82 -1.09
C ASP A 35 2.72 15.96 -2.09
N ASP A 36 3.08 16.50 -3.23
CA ASP A 36 3.71 15.74 -4.31
C ASP A 36 5.03 15.09 -3.92
N VAL A 37 5.86 15.79 -3.16
CA VAL A 37 7.18 15.27 -2.75
C VAL A 37 7.00 14.11 -1.78
N GLU A 38 6.18 14.30 -0.76
CA GLU A 38 5.89 13.26 0.22
C GLU A 38 5.23 12.07 -0.45
N GLN A 39 4.27 12.32 -1.34
CA GLN A 39 3.56 11.27 -2.05
C GLN A 39 4.51 10.37 -2.82
N GLU A 40 5.46 10.96 -3.57
CA GLU A 40 6.42 10.18 -4.35
C GLU A 40 7.31 9.32 -3.45
N GLU A 41 7.75 9.85 -2.33
CA GLU A 41 8.58 9.09 -1.38
C GLU A 41 7.81 7.92 -0.78
N VAL A 42 6.56 8.15 -0.39
CA VAL A 42 5.72 7.12 0.20
C VAL A 42 5.42 6.01 -0.83
N ILE A 43 5.14 6.39 -2.07
CA ILE A 43 4.82 5.43 -3.13
C ILE A 43 6.05 4.61 -3.51
N ASP A 44 7.22 5.23 -3.62
CA ASP A 44 8.45 4.50 -3.92
C ASP A 44 8.74 3.46 -2.83
N TYR A 45 8.61 3.85 -1.59
CA TYR A 45 8.81 2.93 -0.46
C TYR A 45 7.77 1.81 -0.48
N TRP A 46 6.54 2.14 -0.84
CA TRP A 46 5.44 1.18 -0.94
C TRP A 46 5.75 0.06 -1.94
N TRP A 47 6.21 0.44 -3.13
CA TRP A 47 6.54 -0.55 -4.16
C TRP A 47 7.73 -1.43 -3.77
N ASP A 48 8.68 -0.86 -3.03
CA ASP A 48 9.87 -1.61 -2.60
C ASP A 48 9.61 -2.50 -1.40
N ASN A 49 8.74 -2.08 -0.49
CA ASN A 49 8.63 -2.73 0.82
C ASN A 49 7.23 -3.23 1.16
N TRP A 50 6.25 -2.93 0.36
CA TRP A 50 4.84 -3.34 0.54
C TRP A 50 4.23 -2.81 1.84
N ILE A 51 4.68 -1.68 2.29
CA ILE A 51 4.21 -1.06 3.52
C ILE A 51 4.21 0.46 3.36
N ALA A 52 3.25 1.11 3.99
CA ALA A 52 3.18 2.57 3.97
C ALA A 52 2.94 3.10 5.38
N PHE A 53 3.62 4.19 5.70
CA PHE A 53 3.51 4.86 6.98
C PHE A 53 3.03 6.29 6.79
N GLU A 54 2.28 6.77 7.77
CA GLU A 54 2.00 8.19 7.93
C GLU A 54 2.67 8.61 9.23
N GLY A 55 3.81 9.29 9.12
CA GLY A 55 4.67 9.51 10.25
C GLY A 55 5.24 8.18 10.74
N THR A 56 4.95 7.80 11.97
CA THR A 56 5.39 6.52 12.53
C THR A 56 4.27 5.48 12.54
N ARG A 57 3.08 5.85 12.08
CA ARG A 57 1.93 4.95 12.09
C ARG A 57 1.86 4.17 10.78
N LYS A 58 1.80 2.86 10.88
CA LYS A 58 1.60 1.99 9.73
C LYS A 58 0.13 2.07 9.31
N VAL A 59 -0.12 2.55 8.09
CA VAL A 59 -1.48 2.77 7.60
C VAL A 59 -1.93 1.74 6.58
N MET A 60 -0.99 1.11 5.89
CA MET A 60 -1.33 0.15 4.84
C MET A 60 -0.17 -0.81 4.61
N TRP A 61 -0.47 -2.07 4.31
CA TRP A 61 0.58 -3.04 3.97
C TRP A 61 -0.01 -4.21 3.19
N VAL A 62 0.89 -4.96 2.52
CA VAL A 62 0.52 -6.17 1.80
C VAL A 62 1.23 -7.35 2.45
N SER A 63 0.50 -8.42 2.67
CA SER A 63 1.07 -9.69 3.12
C SER A 63 0.78 -10.78 2.10
N LYS A 64 1.68 -11.74 2.01
CA LYS A 64 1.53 -12.89 1.14
C LYS A 64 0.99 -14.05 1.95
N GLU A 65 -0.10 -14.65 1.46
CA GLU A 65 -0.70 -15.83 2.08
C GLU A 65 -0.30 -17.13 1.40
#